data_874f65d1ccace95071bac56829fe763b
#
_entry.id   874f65d1ccace95071bac56829fe763b
#
_cell.length_a   1.000
_cell.length_b   1.000
_cell.length_c   1.000
_cell.angle_alpha   90.00
_cell.angle_beta   90.00
_cell.angle_gamma   90.00
#
_symmetry.space_group_name_H-M   'P 1'
#
loop_
_entity.id
_entity.type
_entity.pdbx_description
1 polymer ?
#
loop_
_entity_poly.entity_id
_entity_poly.type
_entity_poly.pdbx_seq_one_letter_code
_entity_poly.pdbx_strand_id
1 'polypeptide(L)'
;MAGLTAALLLARDGHRVTLIERDALDPGEPLKAPAWERKGIPHFLQPHAFVPRGCAELKEHLPDVRDYLLAAGANEVEVWRKLPGPIEPADDDLAYLGVRRPLIEWGLRRAVVADARIQRLANVRVTGLELSGRSVVAVRLDGRLLDADLVVDALGRRSPVFSWIAAAVGEAEQPPETSDCGVIYYSRYYQQRSGFELPDGRWLLSPRGDLGYLGFASFPGDNGTFAELLAVPTGVGDWSALKDPAVFEAAVALIPLLRLWNEPEGVDPITDVMSMAGLRNSIRHFDPTWVSGFVPVGDARCHTDPVLALGLSFALIHAVELVRSLREHDDARDCLDSFAVATEPAIRERFALATELDEQRHRGWTGGRVEPRRRDGDYALFSTVAAGAAAFVDPDVFRAFVRRIGLLDSTAVLDGDVELQRRIERILSESTPPPADPSRGAMLDAMSRASAAASP
;
A
#
# COMPACT_ATOMS: atom_id res chain seq x y z
N MET A 1 -7.58 3.54 -8.63
CA MET A 1 -6.64 2.40 -8.87
C MET A 1 -7.44 1.14 -9.20
N ALA A 2 -8.01 0.43 -8.23
CA ALA A 2 -8.69 -0.85 -8.46
C ALA A 2 -9.72 -0.80 -9.59
N GLY A 3 -10.59 0.23 -9.62
CA GLY A 3 -11.57 0.38 -10.70
C GLY A 3 -10.97 0.63 -12.10
N LEU A 4 -9.88 1.38 -12.19
CA LEU A 4 -9.18 1.60 -13.47
C LEU A 4 -8.53 0.30 -13.97
N THR A 5 -7.89 -0.44 -13.06
CA THR A 5 -7.26 -1.73 -13.37
C THR A 5 -8.30 -2.77 -13.78
N ALA A 6 -9.38 -2.92 -13.01
CA ALA A 6 -10.47 -3.83 -13.34
C ALA A 6 -11.11 -3.49 -14.68
N ALA A 7 -11.37 -2.20 -14.95
CA ALA A 7 -11.94 -1.76 -16.22
C ALA A 7 -11.05 -2.12 -17.42
N LEU A 8 -9.73 -1.91 -17.30
CA LEU A 8 -8.78 -2.27 -18.37
C LEU A 8 -8.76 -3.78 -18.62
N LEU A 9 -8.59 -4.58 -17.56
CA LEU A 9 -8.46 -6.02 -17.71
C LEU A 9 -9.75 -6.67 -18.21
N LEU A 10 -10.91 -6.28 -17.68
CA LEU A 10 -12.21 -6.77 -18.15
C LEU A 10 -12.48 -6.38 -19.62
N ALA A 11 -12.18 -5.14 -20.01
CA ALA A 11 -12.37 -4.72 -21.40
C ALA A 11 -11.43 -5.46 -22.38
N ARG A 12 -10.19 -5.73 -21.94
CA ARG A 12 -9.22 -6.51 -22.72
C ARG A 12 -9.60 -7.97 -22.83
N ASP A 13 -10.33 -8.47 -21.85
CA ASP A 13 -10.91 -9.81 -21.84
C ASP A 13 -12.19 -9.93 -22.71
N GLY A 14 -12.68 -8.86 -23.30
CA GLY A 14 -13.82 -8.85 -24.20
C GLY A 14 -15.14 -8.45 -23.55
N HIS A 15 -15.17 -8.11 -22.28
CA HIS A 15 -16.36 -7.62 -21.60
C HIS A 15 -16.70 -6.17 -22.03
N ARG A 16 -18.00 -5.85 -22.05
CA ARG A 16 -18.47 -4.46 -22.22
C ARG A 16 -18.38 -3.74 -20.89
N VAL A 17 -17.48 -2.80 -20.76
CA VAL A 17 -17.20 -2.11 -19.51
C VAL A 17 -17.70 -0.68 -19.52
N THR A 18 -18.46 -0.28 -18.50
CA THR A 18 -18.77 1.11 -18.20
C THR A 18 -18.03 1.52 -16.93
N LEU A 19 -17.04 2.40 -17.07
CA LEU A 19 -16.33 3.00 -15.95
C LEU A 19 -17.02 4.28 -15.52
N ILE A 20 -17.46 4.32 -14.26
CA ILE A 20 -18.13 5.48 -13.66
C ILE A 20 -17.18 6.14 -12.65
N GLU A 21 -16.87 7.41 -12.83
CA GLU A 21 -16.00 8.17 -11.93
C GLU A 21 -16.62 9.54 -11.63
N ARG A 22 -16.64 9.93 -10.36
CA ARG A 22 -17.18 11.22 -9.94
C ARG A 22 -16.25 12.40 -10.24
N ASP A 23 -14.94 12.14 -10.41
CA ASP A 23 -13.93 13.12 -10.79
C ASP A 23 -13.68 13.06 -12.30
N ALA A 24 -12.94 14.02 -12.85
CA ALA A 24 -12.51 14.01 -14.24
C ALA A 24 -11.58 12.82 -14.51
N LEU A 25 -11.63 12.26 -15.73
CA LEU A 25 -10.81 11.13 -16.15
C LEU A 25 -9.67 11.51 -17.11
N ASP A 26 -9.64 12.74 -17.61
CA ASP A 26 -8.57 13.20 -18.49
C ASP A 26 -7.20 13.06 -17.80
N PRO A 27 -6.26 12.30 -18.33
CA PRO A 27 -4.94 12.13 -17.75
C PRO A 27 -4.06 13.38 -17.87
N GLY A 28 -4.23 14.20 -18.91
CA GLY A 28 -3.35 15.33 -19.20
C GLY A 28 -1.86 14.91 -19.27
N GLU A 29 -0.98 15.80 -18.85
CA GLU A 29 0.47 15.56 -18.82
C GLU A 29 0.89 14.86 -17.50
N PRO A 30 1.87 13.92 -17.54
CA PRO A 30 2.26 13.14 -16.36
C PRO A 30 2.78 14.01 -15.22
N LEU A 31 3.57 15.02 -15.49
CA LEU A 31 4.16 15.91 -14.47
C LEU A 31 3.12 16.84 -13.82
N LYS A 32 1.93 16.98 -14.37
CA LYS A 32 0.82 17.73 -13.78
C LYS A 32 -0.06 16.86 -12.87
N ALA A 33 0.08 15.54 -12.90
CA ALA A 33 -0.72 14.63 -12.09
C ALA A 33 -0.64 14.89 -10.57
N PRO A 34 0.50 15.29 -9.98
CA PRO A 34 0.57 15.65 -8.56
C PRO A 34 -0.32 16.84 -8.16
N ALA A 35 -0.70 17.70 -9.11
CA ALA A 35 -1.60 18.83 -8.85
C ALA A 35 -3.10 18.48 -8.97
N TRP A 36 -3.47 17.21 -9.23
CA TRP A 36 -4.88 16.83 -9.31
C TRP A 36 -5.58 16.90 -7.96
N GLU A 37 -6.76 17.45 -7.95
CA GLU A 37 -7.65 17.40 -6.80
C GLU A 37 -8.40 16.05 -6.75
N ARG A 38 -8.05 15.21 -5.78
CA ARG A 38 -8.69 13.91 -5.52
C ARG A 38 -9.35 13.90 -4.14
N LYS A 39 -10.46 14.65 -3.99
CA LYS A 39 -11.17 14.82 -2.71
C LYS A 39 -11.59 13.51 -2.04
N GLY A 40 -11.78 12.45 -2.83
CA GLY A 40 -12.13 11.11 -2.32
C GLY A 40 -10.96 10.27 -1.84
N ILE A 41 -9.72 10.73 -2.04
CA ILE A 41 -8.51 9.99 -1.74
C ILE A 41 -7.59 10.84 -0.85
N PRO A 42 -7.81 10.90 0.47
CA PRO A 42 -7.05 11.77 1.36
C PRO A 42 -5.54 11.52 1.35
N HIS A 43 -5.14 10.30 1.03
CA HIS A 43 -3.74 9.87 0.95
C HIS A 43 -3.16 9.90 -0.47
N PHE A 44 -3.76 10.69 -1.38
CA PHE A 44 -3.35 10.73 -2.79
C PHE A 44 -1.88 11.12 -2.98
N LEU A 45 -1.38 12.04 -2.18
CA LEU A 45 0.01 12.50 -2.23
C LEU A 45 0.94 11.79 -1.24
N GLN A 46 0.45 10.85 -0.42
CA GLN A 46 1.31 10.10 0.50
C GLN A 46 2.27 9.17 -0.27
N PRO A 47 3.39 8.75 0.35
CA PRO A 47 4.31 7.80 -0.26
C PRO A 47 3.65 6.48 -0.64
N HIS A 48 3.98 5.97 -1.82
CA HIS A 48 3.50 4.70 -2.35
C HIS A 48 4.63 3.97 -3.06
N ALA A 49 4.51 2.64 -3.17
CA ALA A 49 5.34 1.79 -4.01
C ALA A 49 4.54 0.56 -4.45
N PHE A 50 4.88 -0.04 -5.59
CA PHE A 50 4.47 -1.40 -5.89
C PHE A 50 5.47 -2.37 -5.29
N VAL A 51 4.96 -3.34 -4.53
CA VAL A 51 5.77 -4.47 -4.04
C VAL A 51 5.96 -5.51 -5.16
N PRO A 52 6.89 -6.46 -5.03
CA PRO A 52 7.23 -7.42 -6.08
C PRO A 52 6.06 -8.07 -6.80
N ARG A 53 5.05 -8.60 -6.10
CA ARG A 53 3.88 -9.19 -6.75
C ARG A 53 3.11 -8.15 -7.59
N GLY A 54 2.95 -6.92 -7.11
CA GLY A 54 2.31 -5.87 -7.88
C GLY A 54 3.10 -5.50 -9.14
N CYS A 55 4.43 -5.54 -9.09
CA CYS A 55 5.29 -5.33 -10.26
C CYS A 55 5.14 -6.47 -11.27
N ALA A 56 5.09 -7.72 -10.81
CA ALA A 56 4.89 -8.89 -11.67
C ALA A 56 3.51 -8.82 -12.38
N GLU A 57 2.43 -8.56 -11.64
CA GLU A 57 1.09 -8.41 -12.22
C GLU A 57 1.03 -7.26 -13.23
N LEU A 58 1.68 -6.13 -12.93
CA LEU A 58 1.73 -5.00 -13.84
C LEU A 58 2.50 -5.33 -15.13
N LYS A 59 3.62 -6.06 -15.01
CA LYS A 59 4.44 -6.49 -16.13
C LYS A 59 3.71 -7.50 -17.02
N GLU A 60 3.00 -8.45 -16.44
CA GLU A 60 2.31 -9.51 -17.18
C GLU A 60 1.01 -9.04 -17.82
N HIS A 61 0.17 -8.32 -17.06
CA HIS A 61 -1.21 -8.03 -17.45
C HIS A 61 -1.44 -6.61 -18.00
N LEU A 62 -0.57 -5.66 -17.65
CA LEU A 62 -0.65 -4.26 -18.07
C LEU A 62 0.72 -3.71 -18.50
N PRO A 63 1.44 -4.38 -19.44
CA PRO A 63 2.79 -3.98 -19.84
C PRO A 63 2.84 -2.56 -20.41
N ASP A 64 1.84 -2.11 -21.15
CA ASP A 64 1.74 -0.75 -21.66
C ASP A 64 1.63 0.30 -20.56
N VAL A 65 0.90 0.00 -19.47
CA VAL A 65 0.84 0.90 -18.30
C VAL A 65 2.20 0.97 -17.63
N ARG A 66 2.88 -0.17 -17.45
CA ARG A 66 4.25 -0.20 -16.93
C ARG A 66 5.19 0.66 -17.76
N ASP A 67 5.14 0.49 -19.08
CA ASP A 67 5.96 1.26 -20.02
C ASP A 67 5.65 2.77 -19.95
N TYR A 68 4.38 3.15 -19.80
CA TYR A 68 4.00 4.56 -19.58
C TYR A 68 4.60 5.10 -18.27
N LEU A 69 4.59 4.34 -17.20
CA LEU A 69 5.15 4.75 -15.92
C LEU A 69 6.67 4.90 -16.00
N LEU A 70 7.38 3.94 -16.58
CA LEU A 70 8.83 3.99 -16.77
C LEU A 70 9.23 5.18 -17.65
N ALA A 71 8.54 5.36 -18.78
CA ALA A 71 8.78 6.48 -19.69
C ALA A 71 8.49 7.85 -19.04
N ALA A 72 7.59 7.89 -18.05
CA ALA A 72 7.27 9.08 -17.28
C ALA A 72 8.15 9.25 -16.03
N GLY A 73 9.19 8.43 -15.85
CA GLY A 73 10.21 8.58 -14.82
C GLY A 73 10.01 7.75 -13.55
N ALA A 74 9.13 6.73 -13.56
CA ALA A 74 9.06 5.77 -12.46
C ALA A 74 10.40 5.02 -12.31
N ASN A 75 10.76 4.70 -11.07
CA ASN A 75 12.05 4.09 -10.73
C ASN A 75 11.85 2.60 -10.38
N GLU A 76 12.41 1.71 -11.20
CA GLU A 76 12.44 0.26 -10.90
C GLU A 76 13.62 -0.03 -9.98
N VAL A 77 13.32 -0.52 -8.78
CA VAL A 77 14.31 -0.84 -7.76
C VAL A 77 14.51 -2.35 -7.71
N GLU A 78 15.61 -2.81 -8.28
CA GLU A 78 16.02 -4.20 -8.35
C GLU A 78 16.68 -4.60 -7.01
N VAL A 79 15.85 -4.95 -6.01
CA VAL A 79 16.36 -5.22 -4.66
C VAL A 79 17.24 -6.47 -4.58
N TRP A 80 17.14 -7.37 -5.55
CA TRP A 80 18.03 -8.52 -5.68
C TRP A 80 19.51 -8.11 -5.81
N ARG A 81 19.85 -6.91 -6.31
CA ARG A 81 21.22 -6.37 -6.29
C ARG A 81 21.80 -6.20 -4.89
N LYS A 82 20.94 -6.18 -3.85
CA LYS A 82 21.33 -6.04 -2.45
C LYS A 82 21.45 -7.38 -1.70
N LEU A 83 21.22 -8.47 -2.42
CA LEU A 83 21.31 -9.83 -1.90
C LEU A 83 22.76 -10.13 -1.43
N PRO A 84 22.95 -10.66 -0.22
CA PRO A 84 24.28 -10.93 0.32
C PRO A 84 24.90 -12.23 -0.20
N GLY A 85 24.77 -12.53 -1.50
CA GLY A 85 25.24 -13.78 -2.09
C GLY A 85 25.09 -13.83 -3.61
N PRO A 86 25.25 -14.99 -4.22
CA PRO A 86 25.08 -15.16 -5.66
C PRO A 86 23.63 -14.92 -6.07
N ILE A 87 23.45 -14.27 -7.22
CA ILE A 87 22.14 -13.98 -7.82
C ILE A 87 21.67 -15.21 -8.59
N GLU A 88 20.39 -15.55 -8.46
CA GLU A 88 19.72 -16.64 -9.16
C GLU A 88 18.68 -16.10 -10.15
N PRO A 89 18.32 -16.83 -11.22
CA PRO A 89 17.33 -16.34 -12.19
C PRO A 89 15.97 -15.98 -11.59
N ALA A 90 15.54 -16.64 -10.51
CA ALA A 90 14.29 -16.35 -9.82
C ALA A 90 14.34 -15.04 -9.00
N ASP A 91 15.51 -14.44 -8.81
CA ASP A 91 15.66 -13.18 -8.09
C ASP A 91 15.17 -11.98 -8.92
N ASP A 92 15.02 -12.11 -10.24
CA ASP A 92 14.47 -11.06 -11.12
C ASP A 92 13.05 -10.61 -10.69
N ASP A 93 12.30 -11.49 -10.00
CA ASP A 93 10.99 -11.16 -9.44
C ASP A 93 11.06 -10.25 -8.21
N LEU A 94 12.27 -10.10 -7.62
CA LEU A 94 12.49 -9.28 -6.42
C LEU A 94 12.74 -7.83 -6.82
N ALA A 95 11.75 -7.20 -7.45
CA ALA A 95 11.79 -5.79 -7.85
C ALA A 95 10.62 -5.01 -7.26
N TYR A 96 10.88 -3.74 -6.92
CA TYR A 96 9.88 -2.76 -6.52
C TYR A 96 9.79 -1.66 -7.56
N LEU A 97 8.63 -1.01 -7.67
CA LEU A 97 8.48 0.20 -8.47
C LEU A 97 8.26 1.40 -7.54
N GLY A 98 9.28 2.25 -7.44
CA GLY A 98 9.24 3.54 -6.77
C GLY A 98 8.55 4.56 -7.66
N VAL A 99 7.35 4.97 -7.30
CA VAL A 99 6.53 5.87 -8.10
C VAL A 99 5.47 6.52 -7.24
N ARG A 100 5.25 7.82 -7.40
CA ARG A 100 4.16 8.52 -6.71
C ARG A 100 2.81 8.10 -7.25
N ARG A 101 1.83 7.96 -6.38
CA ARG A 101 0.46 7.58 -6.75
C ARG A 101 -0.15 8.41 -7.87
N PRO A 102 0.00 9.75 -7.93
CA PRO A 102 -0.48 10.55 -9.05
C PRO A 102 -0.03 10.02 -10.41
N LEU A 103 1.25 9.64 -10.53
CA LEU A 103 1.79 9.11 -11.78
C LEU A 103 1.19 7.73 -12.12
N ILE A 104 0.98 6.87 -11.11
CA ILE A 104 0.31 5.58 -11.30
C ILE A 104 -1.11 5.78 -11.85
N GLU A 105 -1.89 6.67 -11.21
CA GLU A 105 -3.24 6.99 -11.70
C GLU A 105 -3.22 7.60 -13.10
N TRP A 106 -2.22 8.43 -13.42
CA TRP A 106 -2.03 8.97 -14.76
C TRP A 106 -1.82 7.87 -15.80
N GLY A 107 -0.91 6.93 -15.56
CA GLY A 107 -0.64 5.83 -16.49
C GLY A 107 -1.88 4.96 -16.75
N LEU A 108 -2.61 4.60 -15.69
CA LEU A 108 -3.85 3.84 -15.81
C LEU A 108 -4.95 4.62 -16.54
N ARG A 109 -5.13 5.92 -16.25
CA ARG A 109 -6.11 6.76 -16.95
C ARG A 109 -5.77 6.91 -18.42
N ARG A 110 -4.48 7.08 -18.76
CA ARG A 110 -4.01 7.12 -20.13
C ARG A 110 -4.42 5.85 -20.88
N ALA A 111 -4.18 4.67 -20.28
CA ALA A 111 -4.58 3.40 -20.89
C ALA A 111 -6.10 3.28 -21.03
N VAL A 112 -6.88 3.65 -20.00
CA VAL A 112 -8.35 3.64 -20.02
C VAL A 112 -8.90 4.58 -21.11
N VAL A 113 -8.32 5.77 -21.26
CA VAL A 113 -8.78 6.74 -22.27
C VAL A 113 -8.45 6.28 -23.71
N ALA A 114 -7.34 5.58 -23.87
CA ALA A 114 -6.93 5.01 -25.16
C ALA A 114 -7.73 3.76 -25.56
N ASP A 115 -8.39 3.07 -24.62
CA ASP A 115 -9.14 1.85 -24.90
C ASP A 115 -10.59 2.16 -25.28
N ALA A 116 -10.93 2.01 -26.56
CA ALA A 116 -12.26 2.29 -27.10
C ALA A 116 -13.35 1.31 -26.60
N ARG A 117 -12.98 0.18 -25.99
CA ARG A 117 -13.92 -0.81 -25.44
C ARG A 117 -14.52 -0.36 -24.10
N ILE A 118 -13.92 0.66 -23.46
CA ILE A 118 -14.38 1.18 -22.16
C ILE A 118 -15.28 2.41 -22.39
N GLN A 119 -16.56 2.28 -22.07
CA GLN A 119 -17.45 3.43 -21.93
C GLN A 119 -17.10 4.18 -20.65
N ARG A 120 -16.86 5.49 -20.74
CA ARG A 120 -16.44 6.33 -19.62
C ARG A 120 -17.55 7.33 -19.27
N LEU A 121 -17.98 7.31 -18.02
CA LEU A 121 -18.90 8.27 -17.43
C LEU A 121 -18.15 9.06 -16.36
N ALA A 122 -17.48 10.13 -16.77
CA ALA A 122 -16.76 11.03 -15.88
C ALA A 122 -17.70 12.13 -15.32
N ASN A 123 -17.38 12.64 -14.13
CA ASN A 123 -18.18 13.62 -13.39
C ASN A 123 -19.60 13.10 -13.06
N VAL A 124 -19.74 11.77 -12.89
CA VAL A 124 -21.00 11.10 -12.57
C VAL A 124 -20.90 10.40 -11.23
N ARG A 125 -21.87 10.61 -10.38
CA ARG A 125 -21.95 9.98 -9.05
C ARG A 125 -22.86 8.76 -9.10
N VAL A 126 -22.40 7.65 -8.52
CA VAL A 126 -23.24 6.51 -8.16
C VAL A 126 -23.98 6.86 -6.86
N THR A 127 -25.31 6.69 -6.85
CA THR A 127 -26.18 7.04 -5.72
C THR A 127 -26.86 5.83 -5.08
N GLY A 128 -26.74 4.66 -5.68
CA GLY A 128 -27.34 3.41 -5.16
C GLY A 128 -27.21 2.27 -6.15
N LEU A 129 -27.83 1.16 -5.77
CA LEU A 129 -27.96 -0.03 -6.59
C LEU A 129 -29.43 -0.37 -6.78
N GLU A 130 -29.74 -1.12 -7.84
CA GLU A 130 -31.04 -1.77 -8.06
C GLU A 130 -30.85 -3.28 -7.96
N LEU A 131 -31.73 -3.93 -7.20
CA LEU A 131 -31.72 -5.37 -7.01
C LEU A 131 -33.00 -6.00 -7.54
N SER A 132 -32.86 -7.18 -8.14
CA SER A 132 -33.95 -8.10 -8.43
C SER A 132 -33.81 -9.33 -7.52
N GLY A 133 -34.64 -9.42 -6.49
CA GLY A 133 -34.43 -10.38 -5.41
C GLY A 133 -33.08 -10.13 -4.69
N ARG A 134 -32.20 -11.12 -4.76
CA ARG A 134 -30.84 -11.04 -4.20
C ARG A 134 -29.76 -10.88 -5.28
N SER A 135 -30.10 -10.33 -6.43
CA SER A 135 -29.13 -10.06 -7.49
C SER A 135 -29.08 -8.56 -7.77
N VAL A 136 -27.87 -7.98 -7.75
CA VAL A 136 -27.65 -6.61 -8.25
C VAL A 136 -27.78 -6.65 -9.77
N VAL A 137 -28.67 -5.82 -10.32
CA VAL A 137 -28.97 -5.79 -11.75
C VAL A 137 -28.74 -4.44 -12.41
N ALA A 138 -28.59 -3.37 -11.61
CA ALA A 138 -28.29 -2.05 -12.15
C ALA A 138 -27.61 -1.14 -11.11
N VAL A 139 -26.97 -0.12 -11.62
CA VAL A 139 -26.38 0.99 -10.85
C VAL A 139 -27.27 2.22 -10.99
N ARG A 140 -27.60 2.85 -9.86
CA ARG A 140 -28.36 4.09 -9.81
C ARG A 140 -27.41 5.29 -9.93
N LEU A 141 -27.62 6.08 -10.95
CA LEU A 141 -26.93 7.34 -11.21
C LEU A 141 -27.88 8.50 -10.98
N ASP A 142 -27.39 9.74 -11.05
CA ASP A 142 -28.20 10.93 -10.94
C ASP A 142 -29.34 10.94 -11.99
N GLY A 143 -30.55 10.48 -11.57
CA GLY A 143 -31.77 10.49 -12.37
C GLY A 143 -31.94 9.34 -13.38
N ARG A 144 -31.05 8.34 -13.42
CA ARG A 144 -31.18 7.18 -14.33
C ARG A 144 -30.63 5.88 -13.73
N LEU A 145 -31.07 4.76 -14.28
CA LEU A 145 -30.50 3.44 -14.03
C LEU A 145 -29.57 3.06 -15.18
N LEU A 146 -28.52 2.32 -14.87
CA LEU A 146 -27.64 1.68 -15.81
C LEU A 146 -27.59 0.19 -15.48
N ASP A 147 -28.17 -0.62 -16.36
CA ASP A 147 -28.20 -2.07 -16.23
C ASP A 147 -26.78 -2.65 -16.31
N ALA A 148 -26.53 -3.67 -15.50
CA ALA A 148 -25.26 -4.37 -15.46
C ALA A 148 -25.45 -5.84 -15.03
N ASP A 149 -24.73 -6.75 -15.69
CA ASP A 149 -24.65 -8.16 -15.32
C ASP A 149 -23.75 -8.34 -14.08
N LEU A 150 -22.74 -7.47 -13.91
CA LEU A 150 -21.83 -7.44 -12.78
C LEU A 150 -21.45 -6.01 -12.43
N VAL A 151 -21.56 -5.65 -11.16
CA VAL A 151 -21.10 -4.38 -10.60
C VAL A 151 -19.82 -4.58 -9.81
N VAL A 152 -18.72 -3.95 -10.24
CA VAL A 152 -17.44 -3.96 -9.53
C VAL A 152 -17.38 -2.74 -8.61
N ASP A 153 -17.46 -2.98 -7.30
CA ASP A 153 -17.31 -1.92 -6.29
C ASP A 153 -15.83 -1.59 -6.05
N ALA A 154 -15.40 -0.47 -6.59
CA ALA A 154 -14.08 0.11 -6.41
C ALA A 154 -14.13 1.49 -5.71
N LEU A 155 -15.17 1.76 -4.92
CA LEU A 155 -15.38 3.05 -4.23
C LEU A 155 -14.45 3.24 -3.02
N GLY A 156 -13.63 2.22 -2.70
CA GLY A 156 -12.63 2.27 -1.64
C GLY A 156 -13.22 2.09 -0.23
N ARG A 157 -12.42 2.34 0.80
CA ARG A 157 -12.73 2.03 2.21
C ARG A 157 -14.05 2.61 2.74
N ARG A 158 -14.56 3.66 2.12
CA ARG A 158 -15.83 4.32 2.48
C ARG A 158 -16.97 3.93 1.55
N SER A 159 -16.84 2.81 0.84
CA SER A 159 -17.92 2.35 -0.04
C SER A 159 -19.21 2.15 0.75
N PRO A 160 -20.32 2.72 0.29
CA PRO A 160 -21.64 2.51 0.88
C PRO A 160 -22.38 1.30 0.30
N VAL A 161 -21.74 0.54 -0.61
CA VAL A 161 -22.42 -0.54 -1.37
C VAL A 161 -23.03 -1.60 -0.45
N PHE A 162 -22.29 -2.02 0.58
CA PHE A 162 -22.81 -3.00 1.54
C PHE A 162 -24.04 -2.49 2.30
N SER A 163 -24.06 -1.20 2.69
CA SER A 163 -25.25 -0.58 3.30
C SER A 163 -26.41 -0.51 2.34
N TRP A 164 -26.17 -0.19 1.06
CA TRP A 164 -27.24 -0.15 0.04
C TRP A 164 -27.83 -1.53 -0.20
N ILE A 165 -26.99 -2.57 -0.28
CA ILE A 165 -27.44 -3.96 -0.45
C ILE A 165 -28.25 -4.40 0.77
N ALA A 166 -27.75 -4.22 1.98
CA ALA A 166 -28.43 -4.60 3.22
C ALA A 166 -29.81 -3.95 3.32
N ALA A 167 -29.90 -2.65 3.02
CA ALA A 167 -31.16 -1.92 3.00
C ALA A 167 -32.14 -2.48 1.94
N ALA A 168 -31.65 -2.84 0.75
CA ALA A 168 -32.47 -3.34 -0.34
C ALA A 168 -33.02 -4.76 -0.07
N VAL A 169 -32.23 -5.63 0.60
CA VAL A 169 -32.69 -6.98 0.99
C VAL A 169 -33.43 -7.02 2.32
N GLY A 170 -33.55 -5.88 3.02
CA GLY A 170 -34.24 -5.77 4.31
C GLY A 170 -33.49 -6.39 5.49
N GLU A 171 -32.15 -6.42 5.41
CA GLU A 171 -31.29 -6.98 6.44
C GLU A 171 -30.41 -5.88 7.09
N ALA A 172 -29.84 -6.17 8.26
CA ALA A 172 -28.84 -5.30 8.87
C ALA A 172 -27.50 -5.43 8.13
N GLU A 173 -26.82 -4.31 7.89
CA GLU A 173 -25.45 -4.33 7.38
C GLU A 173 -24.54 -5.08 8.35
N GLN A 174 -23.76 -6.02 7.83
CA GLN A 174 -22.67 -6.61 8.59
C GLN A 174 -21.51 -5.61 8.64
N PRO A 175 -21.11 -5.13 9.83
CA PRO A 175 -20.01 -4.18 9.91
C PRO A 175 -18.70 -4.84 9.49
N PRO A 176 -17.75 -4.08 8.94
CA PRO A 176 -16.42 -4.60 8.69
C PRO A 176 -15.72 -4.97 10.00
N GLU A 177 -14.91 -5.99 9.96
CA GLU A 177 -13.92 -6.23 11.01
C GLU A 177 -12.86 -5.11 10.94
N THR A 178 -12.54 -4.49 12.08
CA THR A 178 -11.63 -3.33 12.12
C THR A 178 -10.68 -3.39 13.29
N SER A 179 -9.46 -2.87 13.08
CA SER A 179 -8.45 -2.65 14.12
C SER A 179 -7.86 -1.26 13.96
N ASP A 180 -7.56 -0.56 15.07
CA ASP A 180 -6.89 0.73 15.04
C ASP A 180 -5.40 0.54 14.76
N CYS A 181 -4.83 1.31 13.84
CA CYS A 181 -3.40 1.18 13.53
C CYS A 181 -2.48 1.83 14.59
N GLY A 182 -3.02 2.64 15.49
CA GLY A 182 -2.26 3.26 16.58
C GLY A 182 -1.15 4.22 16.14
N VAL A 183 -1.20 4.74 14.92
CA VAL A 183 -0.13 5.53 14.31
C VAL A 183 -0.62 6.78 13.61
N ILE A 184 0.23 7.80 13.60
CA ILE A 184 0.11 8.98 12.74
C ILE A 184 1.37 9.03 11.87
N TYR A 185 1.21 9.23 10.57
CA TYR A 185 2.31 9.45 9.65
C TYR A 185 2.43 10.93 9.33
N TYR A 186 3.67 11.43 9.32
CA TYR A 186 4.07 12.72 8.78
C TYR A 186 5.05 12.47 7.67
N SER A 187 4.85 13.08 6.51
CA SER A 187 5.72 12.89 5.35
C SER A 187 5.88 14.16 4.55
N ARG A 188 7.05 14.29 3.90
CA ARG A 188 7.38 15.40 3.01
C ARG A 188 8.11 14.86 1.80
N TYR A 189 7.81 15.39 0.60
CA TYR A 189 8.53 15.06 -0.62
C TYR A 189 9.65 16.03 -0.89
N TYR A 190 10.73 15.49 -1.47
CA TYR A 190 11.92 16.20 -1.90
C TYR A 190 12.23 15.88 -3.35
N GLN A 191 12.91 16.82 -4.02
CA GLN A 191 13.46 16.68 -5.36
C GLN A 191 14.98 16.65 -5.26
N GLN A 192 15.60 15.62 -5.82
CA GLN A 192 17.06 15.60 -6.01
C GLN A 192 17.49 16.73 -6.95
N ARG A 193 18.53 17.45 -6.57
CA ARG A 193 19.20 18.40 -7.46
C ARG A 193 20.09 17.66 -8.45
N SER A 194 20.31 18.27 -9.61
CA SER A 194 21.21 17.71 -10.62
C SER A 194 22.60 17.46 -10.04
N GLY A 195 23.10 16.24 -10.24
CA GLY A 195 24.43 15.83 -9.76
C GLY A 195 24.47 15.31 -8.32
N PHE A 196 23.36 15.35 -7.57
CA PHE A 196 23.27 14.69 -6.28
C PHE A 196 22.77 13.25 -6.47
N GLU A 197 23.48 12.29 -5.91
CA GLU A 197 23.08 10.88 -5.91
C GLU A 197 22.68 10.45 -4.50
N LEU A 198 21.51 9.83 -4.38
CA LEU A 198 21.08 9.25 -3.11
C LEU A 198 22.04 8.13 -2.72
N PRO A 199 22.50 8.09 -1.45
CA PRO A 199 23.39 7.04 -1.01
C PRO A 199 22.75 5.66 -1.16
N ASP A 200 23.50 4.71 -1.74
CA ASP A 200 23.11 3.30 -1.71
C ASP A 200 23.60 2.66 -0.41
N GLY A 201 22.76 1.87 0.22
CA GLY A 201 23.05 1.26 1.51
C GLY A 201 22.41 -0.13 1.67
N ARG A 202 22.64 -0.72 2.85
CA ARG A 202 22.02 -1.99 3.22
C ARG A 202 20.56 -1.79 3.67
N TRP A 203 19.68 -1.55 2.73
CA TRP A 203 18.23 -1.50 2.91
C TRP A 203 17.58 -2.00 1.62
N LEU A 204 16.35 -2.52 1.70
CA LEU A 204 15.65 -3.06 0.53
C LEU A 204 15.35 -1.97 -0.52
N LEU A 205 14.38 -1.14 -0.23
CA LEU A 205 13.93 -0.07 -1.12
C LEU A 205 14.62 1.25 -0.78
N SER A 206 14.76 1.52 0.52
CA SER A 206 15.22 2.80 1.04
C SER A 206 15.52 2.71 2.55
N PRO A 207 16.19 3.69 3.14
CA PRO A 207 16.41 3.75 4.58
C PRO A 207 15.09 3.63 5.33
N ARG A 208 15.06 2.76 6.34
CA ARG A 208 13.95 2.63 7.28
C ARG A 208 14.43 2.12 8.61
N GLY A 209 13.67 2.38 9.65
CA GLY A 209 13.98 1.90 10.98
C GLY A 209 12.92 2.23 12.00
N ASP A 210 13.16 1.75 13.22
CA ASP A 210 12.35 1.98 14.40
C ASP A 210 13.27 2.36 15.56
N LEU A 211 13.00 3.49 16.20
CA LEU A 211 13.75 4.01 17.34
C LEU A 211 13.16 3.58 18.69
N GLY A 212 12.19 2.66 18.69
CA GLY A 212 11.50 2.21 19.90
C GLY A 212 10.49 3.21 20.48
N TYR A 213 10.31 4.37 19.83
CA TYR A 213 9.31 5.39 20.17
C TYR A 213 8.73 6.10 18.95
N LEU A 214 9.34 5.94 17.80
CA LEU A 214 8.84 6.31 16.47
C LEU A 214 9.51 5.45 15.40
N GLY A 215 8.83 5.28 14.27
CA GLY A 215 9.40 4.69 13.07
C GLY A 215 9.74 5.75 12.02
N PHE A 216 10.64 5.42 11.09
CA PHE A 216 11.00 6.28 9.99
C PHE A 216 11.26 5.49 8.70
N ALA A 217 11.04 6.15 7.57
CA ALA A 217 11.39 5.60 6.27
C ALA A 217 11.58 6.70 5.22
N SER A 218 12.42 6.43 4.22
CA SER A 218 12.38 7.16 2.96
C SER A 218 11.67 6.31 1.90
N PHE A 219 11.12 6.95 0.88
CA PHE A 219 10.44 6.26 -0.23
C PHE A 219 10.88 6.88 -1.55
N PRO A 220 11.61 6.17 -2.42
CA PRO A 220 11.92 6.65 -3.74
C PRO A 220 10.62 6.83 -4.55
N GLY A 221 10.54 7.93 -5.27
CA GLY A 221 9.45 8.25 -6.19
C GLY A 221 9.90 8.23 -7.64
N ASP A 222 9.14 8.91 -8.48
CA ASP A 222 9.46 9.14 -9.88
C ASP A 222 10.31 10.40 -10.07
N ASN A 223 11.02 10.51 -11.21
CA ASN A 223 11.72 11.71 -11.65
C ASN A 223 12.71 12.30 -10.61
N GLY A 224 13.45 11.44 -9.89
CA GLY A 224 14.38 11.86 -8.85
C GLY A 224 13.71 12.47 -7.62
N THR A 225 12.42 12.23 -7.41
CA THR A 225 11.75 12.57 -6.14
C THR A 225 11.87 11.45 -5.13
N PHE A 226 11.81 11.79 -3.87
CA PHE A 226 11.62 10.84 -2.77
C PHE A 226 10.84 11.51 -1.65
N ALA A 227 10.26 10.70 -0.77
CA ALA A 227 9.61 11.21 0.44
C ALA A 227 10.29 10.67 1.68
N GLU A 228 10.39 11.50 2.70
CA GLU A 228 10.70 11.08 4.06
C GLU A 228 9.45 11.02 4.90
N LEU A 229 9.41 10.04 5.79
CA LEU A 229 8.25 9.72 6.61
C LEU A 229 8.69 9.45 8.05
N LEU A 230 7.98 10.07 8.98
CA LEU A 230 8.01 9.76 10.41
C LEU A 230 6.67 9.18 10.83
N ALA A 231 6.71 8.03 11.50
CA ALA A 231 5.56 7.33 12.04
C ALA A 231 5.60 7.43 13.57
N VAL A 232 4.57 8.01 14.19
CA VAL A 232 4.54 8.27 15.63
C VAL A 232 3.30 7.65 16.27
N PRO A 233 3.36 7.24 17.57
CA PRO A 233 2.21 6.65 18.24
C PRO A 233 1.08 7.66 18.44
N THR A 234 -0.16 7.17 18.37
CA THR A 234 -1.33 7.91 18.84
C THR A 234 -1.40 7.85 20.39
N GLY A 235 -1.95 8.90 21.00
CA GLY A 235 -2.24 8.90 22.46
C GLY A 235 -1.04 9.03 23.38
N VAL A 236 0.19 9.09 22.87
CA VAL A 236 1.41 9.23 23.69
C VAL A 236 2.32 10.33 23.14
N GLY A 237 2.41 11.42 23.89
CA GLY A 237 3.15 12.62 23.49
C GLY A 237 2.38 13.49 22.51
N ASP A 238 2.81 14.72 22.36
CA ASP A 238 2.29 15.64 21.34
C ASP A 238 3.29 15.71 20.17
N TRP A 239 2.94 15.04 19.09
CA TRP A 239 3.70 15.04 17.83
C TRP A 239 3.16 16.04 16.81
N SER A 240 2.15 16.83 17.16
CA SER A 240 1.47 17.74 16.23
C SER A 240 2.38 18.81 15.64
N ALA A 241 3.43 19.19 16.38
CA ALA A 241 4.47 20.11 15.92
C ALA A 241 5.20 19.62 14.66
N LEU A 242 5.22 18.31 14.37
CA LEU A 242 5.78 17.76 13.12
C LEU A 242 5.07 18.25 11.85
N LYS A 243 3.90 18.90 11.96
CA LYS A 243 3.25 19.54 10.81
C LYS A 243 3.99 20.79 10.35
N ASP A 244 4.77 21.41 11.23
CA ASP A 244 5.62 22.55 10.88
C ASP A 244 6.84 22.04 10.10
N PRO A 245 7.12 22.58 8.90
CA PRO A 245 8.24 22.17 8.09
C PRO A 245 9.60 22.27 8.81
N ALA A 246 9.84 23.32 9.59
CA ALA A 246 11.12 23.49 10.29
C ALA A 246 11.30 22.45 11.40
N VAL A 247 10.21 22.08 12.08
CA VAL A 247 10.23 21.04 13.12
C VAL A 247 10.43 19.66 12.49
N PHE A 248 9.77 19.38 11.37
CA PHE A 248 9.95 18.13 10.62
C PHE A 248 11.40 17.96 10.15
N GLU A 249 11.99 19.00 9.52
CA GLU A 249 13.38 18.99 9.07
C GLU A 249 14.35 18.78 10.23
N ALA A 250 14.13 19.43 11.39
CA ALA A 250 14.96 19.23 12.57
C ALA A 250 14.89 17.80 13.11
N ALA A 251 13.73 17.16 13.04
CA ALA A 251 13.56 15.78 13.44
C ALA A 251 14.25 14.81 12.48
N VAL A 252 14.07 15.01 11.18
CA VAL A 252 14.70 14.21 10.11
C VAL A 252 16.23 14.30 10.18
N ALA A 253 16.78 15.50 10.35
CA ALA A 253 18.21 15.73 10.42
C ALA A 253 18.90 15.02 11.60
N LEU A 254 18.16 14.70 12.67
CA LEU A 254 18.68 13.94 13.78
C LEU A 254 18.82 12.44 13.49
N ILE A 255 18.06 11.89 12.54
CA ILE A 255 18.08 10.47 12.21
C ILE A 255 19.21 10.23 11.19
N PRO A 256 20.30 9.53 11.56
CA PRO A 256 21.48 9.45 10.70
C PRO A 256 21.21 8.92 9.30
N LEU A 257 20.31 7.92 9.18
CA LEU A 257 19.97 7.32 7.89
C LEU A 257 19.14 8.25 7.00
N LEU A 258 18.20 9.02 7.55
CA LEU A 258 17.43 10.01 6.80
C LEU A 258 18.28 11.22 6.40
N ARG A 259 19.16 11.68 7.30
CA ARG A 259 20.06 12.79 7.03
C ARG A 259 20.93 12.54 5.80
N LEU A 260 21.33 11.30 5.54
CA LEU A 260 22.12 10.94 4.35
C LEU A 260 21.35 11.19 3.04
N TRP A 261 20.03 11.09 3.07
CA TRP A 261 19.16 11.33 1.92
C TRP A 261 18.72 12.80 1.84
N ASN A 262 18.71 13.51 2.95
CA ASN A 262 18.23 14.89 3.06
C ASN A 262 19.38 15.88 3.32
N GLU A 263 20.44 15.80 2.52
CA GLU A 263 21.52 16.79 2.54
C GLU A 263 21.01 18.12 1.94
N PRO A 264 21.01 19.23 2.70
CA PRO A 264 20.41 20.50 2.25
C PRO A 264 20.96 21.06 0.94
N GLU A 265 22.18 20.69 0.58
CA GLU A 265 22.82 21.10 -0.67
C GLU A 265 22.43 20.22 -1.85
N GLY A 266 21.91 19.01 -1.58
CA GLY A 266 21.58 17.99 -2.56
C GLY A 266 20.10 17.89 -2.94
N VAL A 267 19.20 18.44 -2.10
CA VAL A 267 17.76 18.25 -2.28
C VAL A 267 16.95 19.52 -2.01
N ASP A 268 15.80 19.63 -2.62
CA ASP A 268 14.81 20.69 -2.38
C ASP A 268 13.49 20.09 -1.89
N PRO A 269 12.90 20.59 -0.81
CA PRO A 269 11.54 20.19 -0.43
C PRO A 269 10.53 20.70 -1.46
N ILE A 270 9.63 19.82 -1.91
CA ILE A 270 8.63 20.14 -2.95
C ILE A 270 7.18 20.06 -2.47
N THR A 271 6.96 19.73 -1.20
CA THR A 271 5.63 19.77 -0.56
C THR A 271 5.74 20.38 0.84
N ASP A 272 4.59 20.80 1.37
CA ASP A 272 4.44 20.95 2.81
C ASP A 272 4.49 19.58 3.50
N VAL A 273 4.55 19.59 4.84
CA VAL A 273 4.45 18.36 5.60
C VAL A 273 2.99 17.86 5.58
N MET A 274 2.80 16.68 5.05
CA MET A 274 1.51 16.01 4.99
C MET A 274 1.33 15.10 6.19
N SER A 275 0.14 15.09 6.78
CA SER A 275 -0.18 14.17 7.89
C SER A 275 -1.28 13.19 7.51
N MET A 276 -1.17 11.95 8.00
CA MET A 276 -2.19 10.93 7.83
C MET A 276 -2.48 10.28 9.19
N ALA A 277 -3.68 10.46 9.70
CA ALA A 277 -4.13 10.02 11.02
C ALA A 277 -5.48 9.32 10.95
N GLY A 278 -5.90 8.69 12.04
CA GLY A 278 -7.17 7.97 12.12
C GLY A 278 -7.19 6.75 11.21
N LEU A 279 -6.05 6.08 11.07
CA LEU A 279 -5.89 4.89 10.27
C LEU A 279 -6.48 3.69 10.99
N ARG A 280 -7.17 2.85 10.22
CA ARG A 280 -7.75 1.60 10.69
C ARG A 280 -7.54 0.53 9.64
N ASN A 281 -7.11 -0.62 10.06
CA ASN A 281 -7.26 -1.84 9.27
C ASN A 281 -8.75 -2.17 9.17
N SER A 282 -9.21 -2.61 8.04
CA SER A 282 -10.61 -2.95 7.81
C SER A 282 -10.72 -4.05 6.76
N ILE A 283 -11.48 -5.08 7.06
CA ILE A 283 -11.84 -6.13 6.10
C ILE A 283 -13.36 -6.33 6.12
N ARG A 284 -13.97 -6.38 4.96
CA ARG A 284 -15.38 -6.72 4.78
C ARG A 284 -15.52 -8.17 4.38
N HIS A 285 -16.42 -8.88 5.02
CA HIS A 285 -16.78 -10.21 4.57
C HIS A 285 -17.51 -10.12 3.24
N PHE A 286 -17.06 -10.88 2.25
CA PHE A 286 -17.69 -11.02 0.95
C PHE A 286 -18.16 -12.46 0.78
N ASP A 287 -19.46 -12.63 0.78
CA ASP A 287 -20.14 -13.90 0.59
C ASP A 287 -21.04 -13.81 -0.67
N PRO A 288 -20.63 -14.42 -1.78
CA PRO A 288 -21.41 -14.42 -3.01
C PRO A 288 -22.80 -15.06 -2.86
N THR A 289 -23.02 -15.87 -1.81
CA THR A 289 -24.32 -16.47 -1.53
C THR A 289 -25.32 -15.48 -0.92
N TRP A 290 -24.80 -14.40 -0.30
CA TRP A 290 -25.62 -13.34 0.27
C TRP A 290 -26.34 -12.54 -0.82
N VAL A 291 -25.58 -12.03 -1.79
CA VAL A 291 -26.08 -11.27 -2.95
C VAL A 291 -25.15 -11.51 -4.13
N SER A 292 -25.74 -11.83 -5.30
CA SER A 292 -25.01 -11.96 -6.56
C SER A 292 -24.99 -10.66 -7.36
N GLY A 293 -24.24 -10.64 -8.47
CA GLY A 293 -24.19 -9.50 -9.40
C GLY A 293 -23.31 -8.34 -8.92
N PHE A 294 -22.53 -8.49 -7.83
CA PHE A 294 -21.54 -7.51 -7.43
C PHE A 294 -20.27 -8.13 -6.84
N VAL A 295 -19.18 -7.40 -6.90
CA VAL A 295 -17.89 -7.81 -6.32
C VAL A 295 -17.12 -6.59 -5.78
N PRO A 296 -16.67 -6.61 -4.50
CA PRO A 296 -15.82 -5.55 -3.95
C PRO A 296 -14.35 -5.81 -4.28
N VAL A 297 -13.61 -4.77 -4.72
CA VAL A 297 -12.18 -4.87 -5.06
C VAL A 297 -11.34 -3.78 -4.37
N GLY A 298 -10.07 -4.07 -4.13
CA GLY A 298 -9.15 -3.14 -3.46
C GLY A 298 -9.65 -2.72 -2.07
N ASP A 299 -9.55 -1.43 -1.75
CA ASP A 299 -9.92 -0.90 -0.44
C ASP A 299 -11.42 -1.02 -0.10
N ALA A 300 -12.29 -1.30 -1.08
CA ALA A 300 -13.69 -1.63 -0.80
C ALA A 300 -13.84 -2.99 -0.11
N ARG A 301 -12.87 -3.88 -0.31
CA ARG A 301 -12.81 -5.22 0.28
C ARG A 301 -11.91 -5.27 1.51
N CYS A 302 -10.67 -4.80 1.38
CA CYS A 302 -9.70 -4.82 2.46
C CYS A 302 -8.78 -3.60 2.38
N HIS A 303 -8.62 -2.94 3.52
CA HIS A 303 -7.74 -1.80 3.71
C HIS A 303 -6.89 -2.03 4.96
N THR A 304 -5.57 -1.91 4.83
CA THR A 304 -4.63 -2.11 5.94
C THR A 304 -3.74 -0.89 6.15
N ASP A 305 -3.01 -0.87 7.26
CA ASP A 305 -1.94 0.11 7.49
C ASP A 305 -1.02 0.16 6.25
N PRO A 306 -0.75 1.36 5.71
CA PRO A 306 0.10 1.53 4.55
C PRO A 306 1.56 1.12 4.74
N VAL A 307 2.01 0.82 5.95
CA VAL A 307 3.41 0.42 6.25
C VAL A 307 3.90 -0.76 5.41
N LEU A 308 3.00 -1.68 5.05
CA LEU A 308 3.30 -2.84 4.22
C LEU A 308 3.17 -2.58 2.71
N ALA A 309 2.71 -1.39 2.30
CA ALA A 309 2.50 -0.98 0.90
C ALA A 309 1.62 -1.94 0.06
N LEU A 310 0.66 -2.63 0.66
CA LEU A 310 -0.11 -3.71 0.02
C LEU A 310 -1.23 -3.22 -0.91
N GLY A 311 -1.81 -2.04 -0.64
CA GLY A 311 -3.07 -1.59 -1.27
C GLY A 311 -3.02 -1.51 -2.80
N LEU A 312 -1.90 -1.08 -3.39
CA LEU A 312 -1.74 -1.02 -4.84
C LEU A 312 -1.67 -2.41 -5.48
N SER A 313 -0.92 -3.31 -4.84
CA SER A 313 -0.76 -4.68 -5.33
C SER A 313 -2.06 -5.47 -5.19
N PHE A 314 -2.80 -5.32 -4.09
CA PHE A 314 -4.14 -5.93 -3.98
C PHE A 314 -5.13 -5.41 -5.03
N ALA A 315 -5.05 -4.13 -5.40
CA ALA A 315 -5.89 -3.60 -6.46
C ALA A 315 -5.65 -4.31 -7.81
N LEU A 316 -4.40 -4.65 -8.14
CA LEU A 316 -4.03 -5.43 -9.33
C LEU A 316 -4.46 -6.90 -9.19
N ILE A 317 -4.07 -7.55 -8.08
CA ILE A 317 -4.38 -8.96 -7.82
C ILE A 317 -5.89 -9.21 -7.89
N HIS A 318 -6.72 -8.38 -7.25
CA HIS A 318 -8.18 -8.54 -7.31
C HIS A 318 -8.72 -8.40 -8.73
N ALA A 319 -8.18 -7.50 -9.53
CA ALA A 319 -8.64 -7.33 -10.92
C ALA A 319 -8.23 -8.52 -11.80
N VAL A 320 -7.02 -9.05 -11.62
CA VAL A 320 -6.52 -10.24 -12.33
C VAL A 320 -7.32 -11.47 -11.95
N GLU A 321 -7.54 -11.70 -10.64
CA GLU A 321 -8.32 -12.84 -10.15
C GLU A 321 -9.79 -12.78 -10.58
N LEU A 322 -10.37 -11.57 -10.66
CA LEU A 322 -11.73 -11.40 -11.18
C LEU A 322 -11.82 -11.83 -12.64
N VAL A 323 -10.90 -11.38 -13.49
CA VAL A 323 -10.87 -11.78 -14.90
C VAL A 323 -10.63 -13.28 -15.05
N ARG A 324 -9.70 -13.85 -14.26
CA ARG A 324 -9.44 -15.29 -14.26
C ARG A 324 -10.72 -16.08 -13.94
N SER A 325 -11.41 -15.71 -12.87
CA SER A 325 -12.64 -16.38 -12.45
C SER A 325 -13.75 -16.28 -13.50
N LEU A 326 -13.88 -15.13 -14.18
CA LEU A 326 -14.85 -14.95 -15.28
C LEU A 326 -14.52 -15.77 -16.53
N ARG A 327 -13.24 -16.09 -16.78
CA ARG A 327 -12.82 -16.98 -17.87
C ARG A 327 -13.06 -18.46 -17.58
N GLU A 328 -12.94 -18.85 -16.32
CA GLU A 328 -13.02 -20.25 -15.88
C GLU A 328 -14.46 -20.74 -15.72
N HIS A 329 -15.43 -19.82 -15.57
CA HIS A 329 -16.82 -20.15 -15.26
C HIS A 329 -17.81 -19.34 -16.10
N ASP A 330 -18.81 -19.98 -16.65
CA ASP A 330 -19.91 -19.34 -17.40
C ASP A 330 -21.02 -18.80 -16.48
N ASP A 331 -21.24 -19.43 -15.32
CA ASP A 331 -22.22 -19.00 -14.34
C ASP A 331 -21.68 -17.88 -13.45
N ALA A 332 -22.44 -16.79 -13.33
CA ALA A 332 -22.01 -15.61 -12.57
C ALA A 332 -21.76 -15.90 -11.08
N ARG A 333 -22.47 -16.86 -10.49
CA ARG A 333 -22.28 -17.24 -9.10
C ARG A 333 -20.99 -18.03 -8.93
N ASP A 334 -20.75 -19.01 -9.80
CA ASP A 334 -19.52 -19.81 -9.77
C ASP A 334 -18.29 -18.94 -9.98
N CYS A 335 -18.39 -17.90 -10.83
CA CYS A 335 -17.33 -16.89 -10.98
C CYS A 335 -17.02 -16.18 -9.67
N LEU A 336 -18.05 -15.70 -8.96
CA LEU A 336 -17.89 -14.96 -7.72
C LEU A 336 -17.41 -15.85 -6.57
N ASP A 337 -17.87 -17.10 -6.52
CA ASP A 337 -17.38 -18.09 -5.56
C ASP A 337 -15.89 -18.40 -5.81
N SER A 338 -15.48 -18.61 -7.07
CA SER A 338 -14.08 -18.81 -7.46
C SER A 338 -13.20 -17.61 -7.08
N PHE A 339 -13.66 -16.39 -7.36
CA PHE A 339 -12.98 -15.15 -6.97
C PHE A 339 -12.83 -15.04 -5.45
N ALA A 340 -13.89 -15.32 -4.69
CA ALA A 340 -13.85 -15.29 -3.23
C ALA A 340 -12.84 -16.29 -2.67
N VAL A 341 -12.88 -17.55 -3.14
CA VAL A 341 -11.94 -18.61 -2.75
C VAL A 341 -10.49 -18.25 -3.07
N ALA A 342 -10.23 -17.63 -4.22
CA ALA A 342 -8.88 -17.26 -4.65
C ALA A 342 -8.30 -16.10 -3.84
N THR A 343 -9.13 -15.12 -3.44
CA THR A 343 -8.65 -13.87 -2.82
C THR A 343 -8.72 -13.87 -1.29
N GLU A 344 -9.72 -14.53 -0.69
CA GLU A 344 -9.97 -14.50 0.75
C GLU A 344 -8.77 -14.92 1.62
N PRO A 345 -8.05 -16.03 1.35
CA PRO A 345 -6.95 -16.47 2.19
C PRO A 345 -5.85 -15.43 2.30
N ALA A 346 -5.41 -14.85 1.16
CA ALA A 346 -4.36 -13.84 1.12
C ALA A 346 -4.78 -12.54 1.82
N ILE A 347 -6.02 -12.11 1.63
CA ILE A 347 -6.57 -10.90 2.27
C ILE A 347 -6.59 -11.09 3.79
N ARG A 348 -7.11 -12.22 4.30
CA ARG A 348 -7.19 -12.50 5.73
C ARG A 348 -5.83 -12.63 6.38
N GLU A 349 -4.93 -13.35 5.73
CA GLU A 349 -3.56 -13.50 6.20
C GLU A 349 -2.88 -12.13 6.39
N ARG A 350 -3.01 -11.24 5.40
CA ARG A 350 -2.38 -9.92 5.44
C ARG A 350 -3.09 -8.93 6.37
N PHE A 351 -4.40 -9.04 6.51
CA PHE A 351 -5.14 -8.29 7.51
C PHE A 351 -4.70 -8.67 8.93
N ALA A 352 -4.60 -9.96 9.24
CA ALA A 352 -4.13 -10.45 10.53
C ALA A 352 -2.68 -10.00 10.81
N LEU A 353 -1.78 -10.14 9.83
CA LEU A 353 -0.40 -9.69 9.96
C LEU A 353 -0.32 -8.17 10.21
N ALA A 354 -1.06 -7.35 9.46
CA ALA A 354 -1.07 -5.90 9.64
C ALA A 354 -1.56 -5.52 11.05
N THR A 355 -2.66 -6.13 11.50
CA THR A 355 -3.23 -5.89 12.82
C THR A 355 -2.22 -6.23 13.92
N GLU A 356 -1.56 -7.37 13.84
CA GLU A 356 -0.58 -7.79 14.82
C GLU A 356 0.66 -6.88 14.83
N LEU A 357 1.19 -6.53 13.65
CA LEU A 357 2.32 -5.61 13.56
C LEU A 357 2.00 -4.23 14.14
N ASP A 358 0.80 -3.72 13.92
CA ASP A 358 0.34 -2.45 14.50
C ASP A 358 0.24 -2.50 16.01
N GLU A 359 -0.34 -3.55 16.57
CA GLU A 359 -0.45 -3.75 18.02
C GLU A 359 0.92 -3.85 18.68
N GLN A 360 1.84 -4.63 18.10
CA GLN A 360 3.19 -4.81 18.65
C GLN A 360 4.01 -3.52 18.54
N ARG A 361 3.92 -2.82 17.42
CA ARG A 361 4.57 -1.52 17.22
C ARG A 361 4.06 -0.50 18.25
N HIS A 362 2.74 -0.36 18.36
CA HIS A 362 2.14 0.56 19.33
C HIS A 362 2.54 0.22 20.78
N ARG A 363 2.52 -1.06 21.14
CA ARG A 363 2.98 -1.52 22.47
C ARG A 363 4.44 -1.15 22.71
N GLY A 364 5.33 -1.39 21.75
CA GLY A 364 6.74 -1.03 21.86
C GLY A 364 6.95 0.47 22.09
N TRP A 365 6.30 1.30 21.27
CA TRP A 365 6.43 2.76 21.34
C TRP A 365 5.82 3.40 22.58
N THR A 366 4.89 2.72 23.23
CA THR A 366 4.24 3.18 24.48
C THR A 366 4.90 2.64 25.75
N GLY A 367 6.09 2.02 25.63
CA GLY A 367 6.87 1.53 26.76
C GLY A 367 6.54 0.10 27.21
N GLY A 368 5.73 -0.61 26.44
CA GLY A 368 5.50 -2.04 26.63
C GLY A 368 6.68 -2.87 26.11
N ARG A 369 6.80 -4.07 26.65
CA ARG A 369 7.83 -5.00 26.18
C ARG A 369 7.37 -5.71 24.93
N VAL A 370 8.12 -5.55 23.85
CA VAL A 370 7.97 -6.33 22.62
C VAL A 370 9.09 -7.36 22.63
N GLU A 371 8.73 -8.62 22.70
CA GLU A 371 9.70 -9.70 22.51
C GLU A 371 9.52 -10.21 21.07
N PRO A 372 10.49 -9.98 20.17
CA PRO A 372 10.49 -10.56 18.84
C PRO A 372 10.87 -12.05 18.91
N ARG A 373 10.61 -12.70 20.04
CA ARG A 373 10.89 -14.11 20.23
C ARG A 373 9.64 -14.94 19.94
N ARG A 374 9.88 -16.01 19.20
CA ARG A 374 8.94 -17.08 18.96
C ARG A 374 8.22 -17.48 20.24
N ARG A 375 6.91 -17.26 20.30
CA ARG A 375 6.01 -18.02 21.16
C ARG A 375 5.60 -19.26 20.41
N ASP A 376 5.43 -20.39 21.08
CA ASP A 376 4.95 -21.61 20.42
C ASP A 376 3.64 -21.31 19.68
N GLY A 377 3.70 -21.35 18.34
CA GLY A 377 2.58 -21.10 17.44
C GLY A 377 2.50 -19.71 16.79
N ASP A 378 3.31 -18.73 17.19
CA ASP A 378 3.25 -17.36 16.66
C ASP A 378 4.51 -17.01 15.85
N TYR A 379 4.50 -17.43 14.57
CA TYR A 379 5.64 -17.22 13.68
C TYR A 379 5.54 -15.94 12.83
N ALA A 380 4.33 -15.42 12.62
CA ALA A 380 4.12 -14.38 11.62
C ALA A 380 4.86 -13.09 11.93
N LEU A 381 4.79 -12.61 13.19
CA LEU A 381 5.51 -11.43 13.64
C LEU A 381 7.01 -11.67 13.66
N PHE A 382 7.45 -12.78 14.24
CA PHE A 382 8.86 -13.16 14.31
C PHE A 382 9.46 -13.20 12.90
N SER A 383 8.83 -13.91 11.98
CA SER A 383 9.31 -14.04 10.60
C SER A 383 9.35 -12.71 9.85
N THR A 384 8.49 -11.75 10.17
CA THR A 384 8.48 -10.44 9.50
C THR A 384 9.54 -9.49 10.10
N VAL A 385 9.59 -9.36 11.41
CA VAL A 385 10.50 -8.41 12.09
C VAL A 385 11.92 -8.96 12.15
N ALA A 386 12.06 -10.19 12.61
CA ALA A 386 13.36 -10.85 12.80
C ALA A 386 14.02 -11.21 11.48
N ALA A 387 13.27 -11.72 10.50
CA ALA A 387 13.80 -12.01 9.18
C ALA A 387 14.28 -10.75 8.46
N GLY A 388 13.62 -9.60 8.65
CA GLY A 388 14.05 -8.32 8.09
C GLY A 388 15.46 -7.92 8.58
N ALA A 389 15.76 -8.15 9.86
CA ALA A 389 17.09 -7.88 10.42
C ALA A 389 18.15 -8.87 9.90
N ALA A 390 17.80 -10.15 9.73
CA ALA A 390 18.71 -11.20 9.29
C ALA A 390 18.90 -11.23 7.75
N ALA A 391 18.00 -10.66 6.98
CA ALA A 391 17.97 -10.74 5.52
C ALA A 391 19.24 -10.22 4.84
N PHE A 392 19.89 -9.19 5.40
CA PHE A 392 21.12 -8.64 4.82
C PHE A 392 22.41 -9.40 5.16
N VAL A 393 22.29 -10.54 5.85
CA VAL A 393 23.40 -11.40 6.25
C VAL A 393 23.33 -12.76 5.56
N ASP A 394 22.12 -13.27 5.33
CA ASP A 394 21.89 -14.60 4.75
C ASP A 394 21.05 -14.50 3.47
N PRO A 395 21.52 -15.02 2.31
CA PRO A 395 20.83 -14.87 1.03
C PRO A 395 19.47 -15.61 0.97
N ASP A 396 19.34 -16.76 1.65
CA ASP A 396 18.09 -17.51 1.63
C ASP A 396 17.04 -16.83 2.52
N VAL A 397 17.46 -16.25 3.65
CA VAL A 397 16.60 -15.42 4.49
C VAL A 397 16.19 -14.14 3.73
N PHE A 398 17.09 -13.53 2.96
CA PHE A 398 16.77 -12.37 2.13
C PHE A 398 15.67 -12.70 1.12
N ARG A 399 15.82 -13.77 0.34
CA ARG A 399 14.83 -14.20 -0.64
C ARG A 399 13.48 -14.47 0.01
N ALA A 400 13.46 -15.29 1.05
CA ALA A 400 12.24 -15.65 1.74
C ALA A 400 11.54 -14.42 2.36
N PHE A 401 12.30 -13.50 2.95
CA PHE A 401 11.79 -12.26 3.50
C PHE A 401 11.18 -11.35 2.43
N VAL A 402 11.91 -11.08 1.33
CA VAL A 402 11.43 -10.20 0.26
C VAL A 402 10.21 -10.81 -0.45
N ARG A 403 10.19 -12.11 -0.70
CA ARG A 403 9.04 -12.81 -1.27
C ARG A 403 7.82 -12.72 -0.37
N ARG A 404 8.01 -12.87 0.96
CA ARG A 404 6.95 -12.73 1.96
C ARG A 404 6.34 -11.32 1.98
N ILE A 405 7.16 -10.29 2.18
CA ILE A 405 6.65 -8.90 2.24
C ILE A 405 6.22 -8.37 0.88
N GLY A 406 6.76 -8.95 -0.19
CA GLY A 406 6.46 -8.66 -1.58
C GLY A 406 5.20 -9.34 -2.13
N LEU A 407 4.45 -10.09 -1.31
CA LEU A 407 3.25 -10.84 -1.73
C LEU A 407 3.50 -11.94 -2.77
N LEU A 408 4.75 -12.36 -3.01
CA LEU A 408 5.06 -13.47 -3.92
C LEU A 408 4.73 -14.82 -3.28
N ASP A 409 4.94 -14.93 -1.97
CA ASP A 409 4.64 -16.14 -1.20
C ASP A 409 3.65 -15.83 -0.07
N SER A 410 2.90 -16.85 0.35
CA SER A 410 2.12 -16.76 1.59
C SER A 410 3.05 -16.67 2.81
N THR A 411 2.52 -16.15 3.92
CA THR A 411 3.31 -16.07 5.17
C THR A 411 3.73 -17.45 5.66
N ALA A 412 2.92 -18.48 5.38
CA ALA A 412 3.17 -19.85 5.81
C ALA A 412 4.47 -20.46 5.22
N VAL A 413 4.95 -19.96 4.09
CA VAL A 413 6.20 -20.50 3.48
C VAL A 413 7.39 -20.25 4.39
N LEU A 414 7.63 -19.01 4.80
CA LEU A 414 8.71 -18.68 5.72
C LEU A 414 8.41 -19.17 7.15
N ASP A 415 7.16 -19.10 7.59
CA ASP A 415 6.76 -19.52 8.95
C ASP A 415 6.90 -21.03 9.14
N GLY A 416 6.70 -21.81 8.08
CA GLY A 416 6.84 -23.27 8.10
C GLY A 416 8.27 -23.79 7.89
N ASP A 417 9.22 -22.93 7.46
CA ASP A 417 10.60 -23.34 7.21
C ASP A 417 11.45 -23.31 8.49
N VAL A 418 11.50 -24.46 9.17
CA VAL A 418 12.22 -24.62 10.44
C VAL A 418 13.70 -24.31 10.32
N GLU A 419 14.32 -24.57 9.16
CA GLU A 419 15.75 -24.31 8.96
C GLU A 419 16.03 -22.82 8.81
N LEU A 420 15.21 -22.10 8.02
CA LEU A 420 15.30 -20.65 7.95
C LEU A 420 15.04 -19.99 9.29
N GLN A 421 14.06 -20.47 10.07
CA GLN A 421 13.79 -19.96 11.42
C GLN A 421 15.01 -20.11 12.34
N ARG A 422 15.68 -21.27 12.34
CA ARG A 422 16.91 -21.49 13.11
C ARG A 422 18.06 -20.60 12.66
N ARG A 423 18.19 -20.34 11.37
CA ARG A 423 19.20 -19.42 10.82
C ARG A 423 18.94 -17.99 11.31
N ILE A 424 17.69 -17.52 11.25
CA ILE A 424 17.29 -16.19 11.75
C ILE A 424 17.63 -16.08 13.24
N GLU A 425 17.24 -17.06 14.07
CA GLU A 425 17.53 -17.07 15.50
C GLU A 425 19.05 -16.99 15.78
N ARG A 426 19.86 -17.74 15.05
CA ARG A 426 21.31 -17.72 15.19
C ARG A 426 21.88 -16.35 14.85
N ILE A 427 21.53 -15.76 13.70
CA ILE A 427 22.00 -14.45 13.26
C ILE A 427 21.65 -13.38 14.30
N LEU A 428 20.43 -13.41 14.82
CA LEU A 428 19.99 -12.43 15.84
C LEU A 428 20.71 -12.61 17.18
N SER A 429 21.05 -13.87 17.57
CA SER A 429 21.79 -14.13 18.80
C SER A 429 23.23 -13.62 18.76
N GLU A 430 23.80 -13.55 17.57
CA GLU A 430 25.17 -13.05 17.30
C GLU A 430 25.19 -11.53 17.04
N SER A 431 24.03 -10.90 16.84
CA SER A 431 23.89 -9.48 16.52
C SER A 431 23.58 -8.67 17.77
N THR A 432 24.25 -7.53 17.92
CA THR A 432 23.87 -6.53 18.92
C THR A 432 22.99 -5.49 18.25
N PRO A 433 21.73 -5.29 18.69
CA PRO A 433 20.89 -4.24 18.14
C PRO A 433 21.59 -2.89 18.28
N PRO A 434 21.61 -2.03 17.25
CA PRO A 434 22.11 -0.70 17.39
C PRO A 434 21.30 0.06 18.46
N PRO A 435 21.95 0.93 19.27
CA PRO A 435 21.22 1.76 20.22
C PRO A 435 20.20 2.63 19.45
N ALA A 436 19.06 2.92 20.11
CA ALA A 436 18.11 3.90 19.59
C ALA A 436 18.76 5.28 19.56
N ASP A 437 19.17 5.73 18.40
CA ASP A 437 19.80 7.03 18.20
C ASP A 437 19.12 7.75 17.04
N PRO A 438 18.52 8.93 17.28
CA PRO A 438 18.48 9.71 18.52
C PRO A 438 17.57 9.13 19.60
N SER A 439 17.87 9.44 20.87
CA SER A 439 16.95 9.14 21.98
C SER A 439 15.66 9.99 21.88
N ARG A 440 14.57 9.52 22.49
CA ARG A 440 13.31 10.28 22.54
C ARG A 440 13.48 11.69 23.11
N GLY A 441 14.31 11.84 24.16
CA GLY A 441 14.59 13.14 24.76
C GLY A 441 15.26 14.08 23.76
N ALA A 442 16.33 13.64 23.09
CA ALA A 442 17.04 14.43 22.07
C ALA A 442 16.11 14.85 20.92
N MET A 443 15.21 13.95 20.50
CA MET A 443 14.22 14.25 19.46
C MET A 443 13.26 15.36 19.89
N LEU A 444 12.65 15.24 21.06
CA LEU A 444 11.70 16.25 21.58
C LEU A 444 12.36 17.61 21.82
N ASP A 445 13.62 17.61 22.32
CA ASP A 445 14.40 18.84 22.50
C ASP A 445 14.69 19.56 21.18
N ALA A 446 15.03 18.81 20.14
CA ALA A 446 15.26 19.40 18.82
C ALA A 446 13.98 19.96 18.20
N MET A 447 12.88 19.22 18.30
CA MET A 447 11.56 19.70 17.85
C MET A 447 11.16 21.00 18.61
N SER A 448 11.36 21.04 19.92
CA SER A 448 11.05 22.22 20.74
C SER A 448 11.90 23.44 20.33
N ARG A 449 13.21 23.27 20.12
CA ARG A 449 14.08 24.36 19.65
C ARG A 449 13.67 24.88 18.27
N ALA A 450 13.35 23.99 17.34
CA ALA A 450 12.90 24.37 16.00
C ALA A 450 11.56 25.12 16.05
N SER A 451 10.61 24.66 16.86
CA SER A 451 9.32 25.33 17.06
C SER A 451 9.49 26.74 17.67
N ALA A 452 10.40 26.91 18.64
CA ALA A 452 10.69 28.21 19.23
C ALA A 452 11.35 29.19 18.24
N ALA A 453 12.21 28.67 17.34
CA ALA A 453 12.87 29.47 16.31
C ALA A 453 11.93 29.87 15.16
N ALA A 454 10.87 29.10 14.90
CA ALA A 454 9.87 29.36 13.87
C ALA A 454 8.74 30.33 14.34
N SER A 455 8.64 30.57 15.66
CA SER A 455 7.68 31.54 16.21
C SER A 455 8.22 32.95 16.07
N PRO A 456 7.46 33.90 15.46
CA PRO A 456 7.92 35.26 15.16
C PRO A 456 8.18 36.11 16.41
#